data_0d915e14e8fe115d4ce4f25fe5ec2b60
#
_entry.id   0d915e14e8fe115d4ce4f25fe5ec2b60
#
_cell.length_a   1.000
_cell.length_b   1.000
_cell.length_c   1.000
_cell.angle_alpha   90.00
_cell.angle_beta   90.00
_cell.angle_gamma   90.00
#
_symmetry.space_group_name_H-M   'P 1'
#
loop_
_entity.id
_entity.type
_entity.pdbx_description
1 polymer ?
#
loop_
_entity_poly.entity_id
_entity_poly.type
_entity_poly.pdbx_seq_one_letter_code
_entity_poly.pdbx_strand_id
1 'polypeptide(L)'
;MRLTPAVRTVLSLLLYAGIYYLIFKDTRSIILLLAVIIVHESGHFIAMRSFGYTNVRMLFIPLFGAFVSGQPAAVDPGKKMVVLFAGPLPGIILGMCSAYVYTVNHEHIFYLLALMFIFLNVFNLLPLTPMDGGQMLGILFPDQSRWVQTLFILLSSLALGLAAYITRNYLLIFLILLIWLRLGTLWRPVKRDAEPGPEKVLTYLQRLYFTLIWLAFMVLPLVTLYKIT
;
A
#
# COMPACT_ATOMS: atom_id res chain seq x y z
N MET A 1 11.08 -31.12 -5.16
CA MET A 1 9.79 -30.79 -5.78
C MET A 1 9.57 -29.27 -5.65
N ARG A 2 9.48 -28.51 -6.74
CA ARG A 2 9.25 -27.05 -6.67
C ARG A 2 7.74 -26.81 -6.51
N LEU A 3 7.33 -26.19 -5.40
CA LEU A 3 5.94 -25.83 -5.15
C LEU A 3 5.40 -24.91 -6.27
N THR A 4 4.16 -25.14 -6.70
CA THR A 4 3.49 -24.25 -7.67
C THR A 4 3.28 -22.86 -7.08
N PRO A 5 3.15 -21.79 -7.89
CA PRO A 5 2.88 -20.43 -7.39
C PRO A 5 1.65 -20.37 -6.49
N ALA A 6 0.56 -21.05 -6.87
CA ALA A 6 -0.68 -21.09 -6.09
C ALA A 6 -0.46 -21.72 -4.70
N VAL A 7 0.27 -22.85 -4.62
CA VAL A 7 0.58 -23.50 -3.34
C VAL A 7 1.41 -22.57 -2.45
N ARG A 8 2.36 -21.83 -3.00
CA ARG A 8 3.16 -20.86 -2.23
C ARG A 8 2.31 -19.73 -1.69
N THR A 9 1.38 -19.21 -2.50
CA THR A 9 0.45 -18.15 -2.06
C THR A 9 -0.42 -18.65 -0.90
N VAL A 10 -1.02 -19.85 -1.01
CA VAL A 10 -1.85 -20.41 0.06
C VAL A 10 -1.04 -20.68 1.33
N LEU A 11 0.14 -21.27 1.22
CA LEU A 11 1.00 -21.52 2.38
C LEU A 11 1.43 -20.22 3.06
N SER A 12 1.80 -19.20 2.28
CA SER A 12 2.18 -17.90 2.86
C SER A 12 1.00 -17.20 3.53
N LEU A 13 -0.21 -17.32 2.99
CA LEU A 13 -1.43 -16.78 3.59
C LEU A 13 -1.76 -17.49 4.92
N LEU A 14 -1.68 -18.82 4.94
CA LEU A 14 -1.92 -19.61 6.17
C LEU A 14 -0.88 -19.28 7.25
N LEU A 15 0.39 -19.15 6.89
CA LEU A 15 1.44 -18.74 7.80
C LEU A 15 1.20 -17.32 8.33
N TYR A 16 0.81 -16.40 7.46
CA TYR A 16 0.46 -15.02 7.81
C TYR A 16 -0.68 -15.01 8.83
N ALA A 17 -1.80 -15.68 8.52
CA ALA A 17 -2.95 -15.78 9.41
C ALA A 17 -2.61 -16.43 10.76
N GLY A 18 -1.82 -17.51 10.76
CA GLY A 18 -1.40 -18.21 11.96
C GLY A 18 -0.55 -17.35 12.89
N ILE A 19 0.44 -16.62 12.35
CA ILE A 19 1.29 -15.73 13.15
C ILE A 19 0.48 -14.57 13.74
N TYR A 20 -0.41 -13.95 12.95
CA TYR A 20 -1.27 -12.89 13.48
C TYR A 20 -2.24 -13.41 14.55
N TYR A 21 -2.77 -14.63 14.39
CA TYR A 21 -3.59 -15.27 15.41
C TYR A 21 -2.84 -15.49 16.73
N LEU A 22 -1.59 -15.94 16.65
CA LEU A 22 -0.75 -16.13 17.84
C LEU A 22 -0.47 -14.82 18.59
N ILE A 23 -0.35 -13.71 17.85
CA ILE A 23 -0.03 -12.39 18.43
C ILE A 23 -1.28 -11.72 19.01
N PHE A 24 -2.38 -11.66 18.24
CA PHE A 24 -3.54 -10.84 18.58
C PHE A 24 -4.68 -11.61 19.23
N LYS A 25 -4.74 -12.94 19.01
CA LYS A 25 -5.79 -13.87 19.55
C LYS A 25 -7.23 -13.42 19.27
N ASP A 26 -7.41 -12.56 18.28
CA ASP A 26 -8.72 -12.05 17.84
C ASP A 26 -8.99 -12.45 16.38
N THR A 27 -9.76 -13.52 16.22
CA THR A 27 -10.11 -14.08 14.91
C THR A 27 -10.88 -13.09 14.03
N ARG A 28 -11.74 -12.27 14.63
CA ARG A 28 -12.57 -11.32 13.88
C ARG A 28 -11.70 -10.25 13.19
N SER A 29 -10.83 -9.61 13.95
CA SER A 29 -9.92 -8.58 13.41
C SER A 29 -8.97 -9.17 12.36
N ILE A 30 -8.53 -10.42 12.53
CA ILE A 30 -7.67 -11.10 11.56
C ILE A 30 -8.42 -11.36 10.25
N ILE A 31 -9.65 -11.86 10.30
CA ILE A 31 -10.46 -12.08 9.10
C ILE A 31 -10.68 -10.76 8.35
N LEU A 32 -11.02 -9.68 9.06
CA LEU A 32 -11.19 -8.36 8.45
C LEU A 32 -9.90 -7.85 7.81
N LEU A 33 -8.77 -7.97 8.52
CA LEU A 33 -7.46 -7.58 7.99
C LEU A 33 -7.09 -8.37 6.73
N LEU A 34 -7.28 -9.69 6.76
CA LEU A 34 -7.01 -10.54 5.60
C LEU A 34 -7.92 -10.20 4.42
N ALA A 35 -9.21 -9.93 4.67
CA ALA A 35 -10.13 -9.52 3.61
C ALA A 35 -9.66 -8.24 2.91
N VAL A 36 -9.24 -7.22 3.69
CA VAL A 36 -8.74 -5.95 3.13
C VAL A 36 -7.47 -6.19 2.32
N ILE A 37 -6.51 -6.94 2.85
CA ILE A 37 -5.23 -7.21 2.17
C ILE A 37 -5.47 -8.02 0.89
N ILE A 38 -6.31 -9.06 0.93
CA ILE A 38 -6.62 -9.88 -0.26
C ILE A 38 -7.30 -9.04 -1.34
N VAL A 39 -8.26 -8.19 -0.98
CA VAL A 39 -8.93 -7.29 -1.94
C VAL A 39 -7.91 -6.35 -2.59
N HIS A 40 -7.05 -5.72 -1.80
CA HIS A 40 -6.00 -4.82 -2.27
C HIS A 40 -5.04 -5.53 -3.25
N GLU A 41 -4.43 -6.64 -2.83
CA GLU A 41 -3.48 -7.38 -3.66
C GLU A 41 -4.11 -8.00 -4.91
N SER A 42 -5.40 -8.37 -4.82
CA SER A 42 -6.16 -8.86 -5.98
C SER A 42 -6.30 -7.79 -7.06
N GLY A 43 -6.45 -6.53 -6.68
CA GLY A 43 -6.45 -5.39 -7.61
C GLY A 43 -5.16 -5.32 -8.44
N HIS A 44 -4.00 -5.35 -7.77
CA HIS A 44 -2.70 -5.41 -8.44
C HIS A 44 -2.55 -6.64 -9.33
N PHE A 45 -2.93 -7.81 -8.79
CA PHE A 45 -2.83 -9.07 -9.51
C PHE A 45 -3.64 -9.06 -10.81
N ILE A 46 -4.88 -8.61 -10.75
CA ILE A 46 -5.78 -8.54 -11.93
C ILE A 46 -5.21 -7.54 -12.94
N ALA A 47 -4.81 -6.35 -12.51
CA ALA A 47 -4.25 -5.33 -13.40
C ALA A 47 -2.96 -5.79 -14.07
N MET A 48 -2.03 -6.42 -13.33
CA MET A 48 -0.80 -6.98 -13.91
C MET A 48 -1.13 -8.03 -14.95
N ARG A 49 -2.06 -8.95 -14.67
CA ARG A 49 -2.49 -9.97 -15.64
C ARG A 49 -3.09 -9.36 -16.89
N SER A 50 -3.98 -8.36 -16.74
CA SER A 50 -4.63 -7.66 -17.86
C SER A 50 -3.62 -6.92 -18.76
N PHE A 51 -2.50 -6.44 -18.18
CA PHE A 51 -1.44 -5.79 -18.95
C PHE A 51 -0.36 -6.76 -19.46
N GLY A 52 -0.58 -8.07 -19.39
CA GLY A 52 0.32 -9.08 -19.93
C GLY A 52 1.60 -9.30 -19.11
N TYR A 53 1.59 -8.99 -17.83
CA TYR A 53 2.70 -9.36 -16.95
C TYR A 53 2.82 -10.87 -16.85
N THR A 54 4.04 -11.39 -16.95
CA THR A 54 4.34 -12.81 -16.76
C THR A 54 4.79 -13.09 -15.33
N ASN A 55 4.74 -14.37 -14.93
CA ASN A 55 5.14 -14.82 -13.59
C ASN A 55 4.51 -14.05 -12.43
N VAL A 56 3.26 -13.60 -12.60
CA VAL A 56 2.55 -12.86 -11.54
C VAL A 56 2.31 -13.77 -10.34
N ARG A 57 2.76 -13.33 -9.17
CA ARG A 57 2.71 -14.06 -7.90
C ARG A 57 2.26 -13.12 -6.79
N MET A 58 1.42 -13.65 -5.90
CA MET A 58 1.01 -12.97 -4.67
C MET A 58 1.66 -13.70 -3.49
N LEU A 59 2.28 -12.98 -2.58
CA LEU A 59 2.94 -13.52 -1.39
C LEU A 59 2.56 -12.72 -0.16
N PHE A 60 2.32 -13.40 0.94
CA PHE A 60 2.01 -12.84 2.25
C PHE A 60 3.20 -13.04 3.17
N ILE A 61 3.77 -11.95 3.68
CA ILE A 61 4.91 -11.99 4.60
C ILE A 61 4.43 -11.46 5.95
N PRO A 62 4.39 -12.31 6.99
CA PRO A 62 4.01 -11.87 8.33
C PRO A 62 4.81 -10.65 8.76
N LEU A 63 4.18 -9.69 9.45
CA LEU A 63 4.71 -8.42 9.92
C LEU A 63 5.09 -7.40 8.83
N PHE A 64 5.23 -7.81 7.57
CA PHE A 64 5.59 -6.93 6.45
C PHE A 64 4.44 -6.65 5.48
N GLY A 65 3.32 -7.41 5.59
CA GLY A 65 2.16 -7.28 4.72
C GLY A 65 2.14 -8.30 3.58
N ALA A 66 1.49 -7.97 2.48
CA ALA A 66 1.47 -8.78 1.28
C ALA A 66 1.99 -7.97 0.09
N PHE A 67 2.32 -8.63 -1.00
CA PHE A 67 2.72 -7.97 -2.23
C PHE A 67 2.48 -8.87 -3.45
N VAL A 68 2.16 -8.23 -4.57
CA VAL A 68 2.13 -8.88 -5.88
C VAL A 68 3.36 -8.50 -6.67
N SER A 69 4.00 -9.48 -7.28
CA SER A 69 5.15 -9.29 -8.16
C SER A 69 4.89 -9.94 -9.51
N GLY A 70 5.39 -9.32 -10.57
CA GLY A 70 5.31 -9.83 -11.94
C GLY A 70 6.35 -9.18 -12.81
N GLN A 71 6.64 -9.78 -13.97
CA GLN A 71 7.58 -9.26 -14.95
C GLN A 71 6.78 -8.62 -16.10
N PRO A 72 6.91 -7.30 -16.33
CA PRO A 72 6.23 -6.66 -17.45
C PRO A 72 6.88 -7.08 -18.78
N ALA A 73 6.06 -7.23 -19.83
CA ALA A 73 6.55 -7.48 -21.19
C ALA A 73 7.31 -6.26 -21.76
N ALA A 74 6.89 -5.04 -21.35
CA ALA A 74 7.55 -3.78 -21.63
C ALA A 74 7.33 -2.83 -20.46
N VAL A 75 8.33 -2.01 -20.15
CA VAL A 75 8.22 -1.01 -19.09
C VAL A 75 7.46 0.19 -19.65
N ASP A 76 6.21 0.36 -19.20
CA ASP A 76 5.36 1.50 -19.53
C ASP A 76 4.91 2.17 -18.22
N PRO A 77 5.34 3.42 -17.96
CA PRO A 77 5.06 4.10 -16.71
C PRO A 77 3.56 4.37 -16.51
N GLY A 78 2.80 4.60 -17.57
CA GLY A 78 1.35 4.78 -17.50
C GLY A 78 0.65 3.50 -17.06
N LYS A 79 0.98 2.35 -17.65
CA LYS A 79 0.47 1.05 -17.22
C LYS A 79 0.86 0.73 -15.79
N LYS A 80 2.11 1.05 -15.40
CA LYS A 80 2.57 0.86 -14.03
C LYS A 80 1.78 1.73 -13.04
N MET A 81 1.45 2.98 -13.39
CA MET A 81 0.57 3.82 -12.57
C MET A 81 -0.81 3.19 -12.39
N VAL A 82 -1.43 2.67 -13.47
CA VAL A 82 -2.74 1.99 -13.37
C VAL A 82 -2.65 0.76 -12.49
N VAL A 83 -1.59 -0.03 -12.58
CA VAL A 83 -1.37 -1.20 -11.69
C VAL A 83 -1.31 -0.74 -10.23
N LEU A 84 -0.58 0.35 -9.94
CA LEU A 84 -0.45 0.87 -8.56
C LEU A 84 -1.77 1.40 -8.00
N PHE A 85 -2.62 2.01 -8.84
CA PHE A 85 -3.97 2.42 -8.41
C PHE A 85 -4.95 1.25 -8.26
N ALA A 86 -4.75 0.18 -9.03
CA ALA A 86 -5.67 -0.97 -9.02
C ALA A 86 -5.71 -1.71 -7.67
N GLY A 87 -4.64 -1.65 -6.87
CA GLY A 87 -4.63 -2.20 -5.52
C GLY A 87 -5.58 -1.47 -4.57
N PRO A 88 -5.34 -0.19 -4.29
CA PRO A 88 -6.16 0.56 -3.35
C PRO A 88 -7.59 0.83 -3.82
N LEU A 89 -7.85 0.92 -5.13
CA LEU A 89 -9.16 1.30 -5.67
C LEU A 89 -10.33 0.43 -5.15
N PRO A 90 -10.32 -0.91 -5.26
CA PRO A 90 -11.45 -1.72 -4.81
C PRO A 90 -11.66 -1.61 -3.29
N GLY A 91 -10.58 -1.51 -2.52
CA GLY A 91 -10.66 -1.32 -1.08
C GLY A 91 -11.26 0.03 -0.69
N ILE A 92 -10.88 1.12 -1.35
CA ILE A 92 -11.45 2.45 -1.13
C ILE A 92 -12.95 2.44 -1.45
N ILE A 93 -13.36 1.84 -2.57
CA ILE A 93 -14.79 1.73 -2.94
C ILE A 93 -15.56 0.96 -1.87
N LEU A 94 -15.07 -0.22 -1.45
CA LEU A 94 -15.71 -1.03 -0.42
C LEU A 94 -15.77 -0.29 0.93
N GLY A 95 -14.73 0.44 1.29
CA GLY A 95 -14.70 1.26 2.49
C GLY A 95 -15.75 2.39 2.47
N MET A 96 -15.85 3.11 1.35
CA MET A 96 -16.85 4.18 1.19
C MET A 96 -18.28 3.62 1.15
N CYS A 97 -18.50 2.47 0.48
CA CYS A 97 -19.79 1.78 0.51
C CYS A 97 -20.16 1.34 1.94
N SER A 98 -19.20 0.78 2.68
CA SER A 98 -19.43 0.39 4.08
C SER A 98 -19.73 1.60 4.97
N ALA A 99 -19.05 2.74 4.77
CA ALA A 99 -19.35 3.99 5.46
C ALA A 99 -20.77 4.45 5.18
N TYR A 100 -21.21 4.41 3.92
CA TYR A 100 -22.58 4.75 3.55
C TYR A 100 -23.61 3.82 4.21
N VAL A 101 -23.40 2.50 4.16
CA VAL A 101 -24.29 1.52 4.81
C VAL A 101 -24.37 1.78 6.32
N TYR A 102 -23.26 2.11 6.97
CA TYR A 102 -23.24 2.48 8.38
C TYR A 102 -24.12 3.69 8.69
N THR A 103 -24.15 4.71 7.83
CA THR A 103 -25.04 5.88 8.04
C THR A 103 -26.53 5.54 7.98
N VAL A 104 -26.89 4.41 7.34
CA VAL A 104 -28.30 3.98 7.21
C VAL A 104 -28.73 3.04 8.33
N ASN A 105 -27.90 2.05 8.69
CA ASN A 105 -28.30 0.99 9.62
C ASN A 105 -27.62 1.05 10.99
N HIS A 106 -26.58 1.89 11.16
CA HIS A 106 -25.81 2.08 12.38
C HIS A 106 -25.16 0.80 12.96
N GLU A 107 -25.04 -0.27 12.14
CA GLU A 107 -24.40 -1.49 12.59
C GLU A 107 -22.88 -1.34 12.65
N HIS A 108 -22.31 -1.57 13.81
CA HIS A 108 -20.88 -1.36 14.10
C HIS A 108 -19.92 -2.13 13.17
N ILE A 109 -20.37 -3.23 12.58
CA ILE A 109 -19.55 -3.99 11.63
C ILE A 109 -19.20 -3.16 10.38
N PHE A 110 -20.15 -2.36 9.87
CA PHE A 110 -19.92 -1.51 8.70
C PHE A 110 -18.99 -0.33 9.01
N TYR A 111 -19.03 0.18 10.25
CA TYR A 111 -18.04 1.15 10.72
C TYR A 111 -16.62 0.56 10.72
N LEU A 112 -16.45 -0.64 11.27
CA LEU A 112 -15.14 -1.33 11.28
C LEU A 112 -14.64 -1.65 9.87
N LEU A 113 -15.52 -2.11 8.98
CA LEU A 113 -15.18 -2.35 7.58
C LEU A 113 -14.75 -1.04 6.89
N ALA A 114 -15.51 0.04 7.05
CA ALA A 114 -15.16 1.35 6.50
C ALA A 114 -13.79 1.80 7.00
N LEU A 115 -13.57 1.74 8.32
CA LEU A 115 -12.31 2.14 8.95
C LEU A 115 -11.13 1.33 8.39
N MET A 116 -11.22 0.00 8.39
CA MET A 116 -10.12 -0.87 7.95
C MET A 116 -9.84 -0.74 6.46
N PHE A 117 -10.87 -0.76 5.62
CA PHE A 117 -10.70 -0.62 4.17
C PHE A 117 -10.14 0.75 3.79
N ILE A 118 -10.66 1.85 4.35
CA ILE A 118 -10.15 3.19 4.05
C ILE A 118 -8.74 3.35 4.59
N PHE A 119 -8.52 3.05 5.87
CA PHE A 119 -7.23 3.29 6.52
C PHE A 119 -6.09 2.52 5.83
N LEU A 120 -6.23 1.21 5.61
CA LEU A 120 -5.15 0.40 5.01
C LEU A 120 -4.86 0.81 3.57
N ASN A 121 -5.89 1.16 2.78
CA ASN A 121 -5.69 1.56 1.39
C ASN A 121 -5.10 2.98 1.29
N VAL A 122 -5.55 3.94 2.10
CA VAL A 122 -4.96 5.28 2.17
C VAL A 122 -3.52 5.22 2.71
N PHE A 123 -3.26 4.34 3.69
CA PHE A 123 -1.91 4.11 4.20
C PHE A 123 -0.95 3.64 3.10
N ASN A 124 -1.40 2.73 2.21
CA ASN A 124 -0.60 2.31 1.05
C ASN A 124 -0.35 3.42 0.02
N LEU A 125 -1.17 4.47 0.01
CA LEU A 125 -0.97 5.63 -0.86
C LEU A 125 -0.01 6.69 -0.29
N LEU A 126 0.51 6.50 0.93
CA LEU A 126 1.51 7.41 1.48
C LEU A 126 2.78 7.45 0.62
N PRO A 127 3.45 8.62 0.52
CA PRO A 127 4.61 8.81 -0.35
C PRO A 127 5.89 8.16 0.22
N LEU A 128 5.83 6.89 0.60
CA LEU A 128 6.92 6.14 1.22
C LEU A 128 7.08 4.76 0.58
N THR A 129 8.22 4.47 -0.02
CA THR A 129 8.54 3.11 -0.49
C THR A 129 8.70 2.14 0.69
N PRO A 130 8.19 0.90 0.59
CA PRO A 130 7.74 0.16 -0.59
C PRO A 130 6.23 0.32 -0.91
N MET A 131 5.51 1.22 -0.24
CA MET A 131 4.08 1.45 -0.47
C MET A 131 3.81 1.93 -1.90
N ASP A 132 2.57 1.75 -2.37
CA ASP A 132 2.18 2.15 -3.72
C ASP A 132 2.40 3.64 -3.97
N GLY A 133 2.01 4.49 -3.00
CA GLY A 133 2.21 5.94 -3.10
C GLY A 133 3.69 6.34 -3.24
N GLY A 134 4.61 5.64 -2.57
CA GLY A 134 6.04 5.86 -2.75
C GLY A 134 6.55 5.45 -4.12
N GLN A 135 6.02 4.37 -4.70
CA GLN A 135 6.32 3.94 -6.07
C GLN A 135 5.71 4.91 -7.10
N MET A 136 4.45 5.37 -6.87
CA MET A 136 3.80 6.41 -7.69
C MET A 136 4.63 7.70 -7.70
N LEU A 137 5.09 8.16 -6.53
CA LEU A 137 5.94 9.34 -6.40
C LEU A 137 7.22 9.21 -7.23
N GLY A 138 7.85 8.03 -7.24
CA GLY A 138 9.05 7.76 -8.04
C GLY A 138 8.80 7.83 -9.55
N ILE A 139 7.59 7.50 -10.02
CA ILE A 139 7.21 7.59 -11.44
C ILE A 139 6.81 9.02 -11.82
N LEU A 140 6.06 9.70 -10.94
CA LEU A 140 5.55 11.05 -11.20
C LEU A 140 6.67 12.11 -11.12
N PHE A 141 7.55 11.97 -10.13
CA PHE A 141 8.58 12.96 -9.80
C PHE A 141 9.92 12.27 -9.50
N PRO A 142 10.58 11.66 -10.52
CA PRO A 142 11.77 10.85 -10.32
C PRO A 142 12.92 11.60 -9.64
N ASP A 143 13.11 12.87 -9.98
CA ASP A 143 14.19 13.69 -9.42
C ASP A 143 13.94 14.13 -7.98
N GLN A 144 12.68 14.41 -7.62
CA GLN A 144 12.27 14.94 -6.32
C GLN A 144 11.84 13.82 -5.33
N SER A 145 11.57 12.62 -5.80
CA SER A 145 10.97 11.55 -5.01
C SER A 145 11.75 11.21 -3.74
N ARG A 146 13.08 11.19 -3.80
CA ARG A 146 13.96 10.91 -2.65
C ARG A 146 13.85 11.99 -1.58
N TRP A 147 13.83 13.25 -1.97
CA TRP A 147 13.71 14.38 -1.04
C TRP A 147 12.35 14.41 -0.37
N VAL A 148 11.27 14.20 -1.14
CA VAL A 148 9.91 14.15 -0.60
C VAL A 148 9.76 12.99 0.38
N GLN A 149 10.28 11.80 0.05
CA GLN A 149 10.27 10.66 0.97
C GLN A 149 11.12 10.92 2.22
N THR A 150 12.29 11.54 2.07
CA THR A 150 13.13 11.91 3.21
C THR A 150 12.41 12.89 4.14
N LEU A 151 11.80 13.93 3.57
CA LEU A 151 11.03 14.89 4.36
C LEU A 151 9.86 14.22 5.07
N PHE A 152 9.13 13.32 4.39
CA PHE A 152 8.05 12.55 4.99
C PHE A 152 8.54 11.69 6.17
N ILE A 153 9.68 11.01 6.02
CA ILE A 153 10.30 10.22 7.10
C ILE A 153 10.63 11.10 8.30
N LEU A 154 11.23 12.27 8.08
CA LEU A 154 11.59 13.19 9.15
C LEU A 154 10.36 13.72 9.89
N LEU A 155 9.34 14.17 9.16
CA LEU A 155 8.10 14.69 9.76
C LEU A 155 7.32 13.61 10.51
N SER A 156 7.18 12.41 9.94
CA SER A 156 6.52 11.30 10.62
C SER A 156 7.29 10.82 11.85
N SER A 157 8.63 10.83 11.81
CA SER A 157 9.46 10.51 12.97
C SER A 157 9.31 11.53 14.09
N LEU A 158 9.23 12.81 13.76
CA LEU A 158 8.97 13.87 14.73
C LEU A 158 7.58 13.70 15.39
N ALA A 159 6.54 13.46 14.57
CA ALA A 159 5.19 13.25 15.06
C ALA A 159 5.08 12.00 15.96
N LEU A 160 5.69 10.88 15.55
CA LEU A 160 5.74 9.65 16.36
C LEU A 160 6.55 9.83 17.64
N GLY A 161 7.66 10.57 17.57
CA GLY A 161 8.48 10.89 18.74
C GLY A 161 7.73 11.72 19.78
N LEU A 162 6.98 12.73 19.33
CA LEU A 162 6.12 13.52 20.18
C LEU A 162 4.98 12.67 20.78
N ALA A 163 4.34 11.84 19.97
CA ALA A 163 3.32 10.90 20.44
C ALA A 163 3.89 9.92 21.47
N ALA A 164 5.08 9.36 21.25
CA ALA A 164 5.75 8.47 22.19
C ALA A 164 6.03 9.16 23.53
N TYR A 165 6.47 10.42 23.49
CA TYR A 165 6.72 11.22 24.67
C TYR A 165 5.43 11.48 25.48
N ILE A 166 4.35 11.89 24.81
CA ILE A 166 3.06 12.20 25.43
C ILE A 166 2.40 10.94 25.99
N THR A 167 2.35 9.86 25.22
CA THR A 167 1.64 8.62 25.58
C THR A 167 2.47 7.66 26.43
N ARG A 168 3.77 7.94 26.62
CA ARG A 168 4.74 7.04 27.26
C ARG A 168 4.80 5.65 26.60
N ASN A 169 4.44 5.56 25.33
CA ASN A 169 4.43 4.31 24.56
C ASN A 169 5.75 4.16 23.77
N TYR A 170 6.71 3.45 24.34
CA TYR A 170 8.03 3.23 23.73
C TYR A 170 8.01 2.36 22.48
N LEU A 171 6.91 1.65 22.20
CA LEU A 171 6.73 0.88 20.95
C LEU A 171 6.76 1.80 19.73
N LEU A 172 6.33 3.06 19.87
CA LEU A 172 6.42 4.07 18.81
C LEU A 172 7.86 4.40 18.43
N ILE A 173 8.81 4.30 19.36
CA ILE A 173 10.24 4.49 19.07
C ILE A 173 10.76 3.37 18.18
N PHE A 174 10.30 2.13 18.39
CA PHE A 174 10.64 1.01 17.53
C PHE A 174 10.11 1.23 16.09
N LEU A 175 8.91 1.80 15.93
CA LEU A 175 8.39 2.16 14.62
C LEU A 175 9.26 3.23 13.94
N ILE A 176 9.74 4.23 14.67
CA ILE A 176 10.68 5.23 14.14
C ILE A 176 11.94 4.53 13.62
N LEU A 177 12.51 3.61 14.37
CA LEU A 177 13.70 2.86 13.96
C LEU A 177 13.46 2.11 12.64
N LEU A 178 12.32 1.42 12.51
CA LEU A 178 11.95 0.71 11.28
C LEU A 178 11.82 1.67 10.07
N ILE A 179 11.25 2.85 10.29
CA ILE A 179 11.13 3.88 9.25
C ILE A 179 12.54 4.38 8.83
N TRP A 180 13.44 4.60 9.78
CA TRP A 180 14.82 5.06 9.50
C TRP A 180 15.67 4.04 8.76
N LEU A 181 15.44 2.74 8.94
CA LEU A 181 16.09 1.71 8.13
C LEU A 181 15.80 1.90 6.63
N ARG A 182 14.67 2.48 6.29
CA ARG A 182 14.30 2.82 4.90
C ARG A 182 15.10 4.00 4.35
N LEU A 183 15.44 4.99 5.17
CA LEU A 183 16.21 6.15 4.73
C LEU A 183 17.54 5.73 4.08
N GLY A 184 18.25 4.79 4.70
CA GLY A 184 19.50 4.25 4.15
C GLY A 184 19.33 3.53 2.82
N THR A 185 18.15 2.97 2.54
CA THR A 185 17.87 2.30 1.25
C THR A 185 17.53 3.29 0.14
N LEU A 186 16.89 4.41 0.45
CA LEU A 186 16.55 5.46 -0.52
C LEU A 186 17.78 6.10 -1.18
N TRP A 187 18.87 6.25 -0.41
CA TRP A 187 20.09 6.91 -0.85
C TRP A 187 21.18 5.96 -1.39
N ARG A 188 20.88 4.65 -1.46
CA ARG A 188 21.79 3.72 -2.13
C ARG A 188 21.85 4.02 -3.62
N PRO A 189 23.04 4.04 -4.23
CA PRO A 189 23.17 4.17 -5.68
C PRO A 189 22.41 3.02 -6.36
N VAL A 190 21.52 3.35 -7.28
CA VAL A 190 20.86 2.36 -8.12
C VAL A 190 21.94 1.78 -9.05
N LYS A 191 22.26 0.49 -8.93
CA LYS A 191 23.07 -0.21 -9.94
C LYS A 191 22.26 -0.20 -11.24
N ARG A 192 22.71 0.56 -12.22
CA ARG A 192 22.21 0.49 -13.59
C ARG A 192 22.86 -0.73 -14.25
N ASP A 193 22.25 -1.88 -14.13
CA ASP A 193 22.77 -3.15 -14.69
C ASP A 193 22.43 -3.33 -16.19
N ALA A 194 21.77 -2.38 -16.83
CA ALA A 194 21.58 -2.36 -18.28
C ALA A 194 21.42 -0.91 -18.75
N GLU A 195 21.93 -0.59 -19.93
CA GLU A 195 21.57 0.65 -20.62
C GLU A 195 20.05 0.61 -20.85
N PRO A 196 19.26 1.51 -20.26
CA PRO A 196 17.85 1.57 -20.53
C PRO A 196 17.70 2.02 -21.99
N GLY A 197 17.02 1.21 -22.81
CA GLY A 197 16.45 1.74 -24.05
C GLY A 197 15.61 2.99 -23.70
N PRO A 198 15.17 3.80 -24.67
CA PRO A 198 14.51 5.07 -24.43
C PRO A 198 13.36 4.88 -23.44
N GLU A 199 13.61 5.30 -22.22
CA GLU A 199 12.65 5.13 -21.12
C GLU A 199 11.43 6.01 -21.42
N LYS A 200 10.29 5.39 -21.67
CA LYS A 200 9.04 6.16 -21.84
C LYS A 200 8.79 6.93 -20.56
N VAL A 201 8.80 8.24 -20.65
CA VAL A 201 8.50 9.14 -19.53
C VAL A 201 7.07 9.63 -19.67
N LEU A 202 6.36 9.79 -18.55
CA LEU A 202 5.04 10.41 -18.56
C LEU A 202 5.08 11.84 -19.06
N THR A 203 4.13 12.23 -19.92
CA THR A 203 3.95 13.62 -20.33
C THR A 203 3.50 14.48 -19.14
N TYR A 204 3.66 15.79 -19.23
CA TYR A 204 3.22 16.71 -18.17
C TYR A 204 1.73 16.53 -17.82
N LEU A 205 0.86 16.41 -18.84
CA LEU A 205 -0.57 16.21 -18.63
C LEU A 205 -0.88 14.87 -17.94
N GLN A 206 -0.16 13.79 -18.29
CA GLN A 206 -0.30 12.50 -17.61
C GLN A 206 0.15 12.58 -16.14
N ARG A 207 1.25 13.27 -15.85
CA ARG A 207 1.71 13.50 -14.47
C ARG A 207 0.66 14.27 -13.67
N LEU A 208 0.12 15.35 -14.22
CA LEU A 208 -0.93 16.13 -13.56
C LEU A 208 -2.18 15.27 -13.30
N TYR A 209 -2.66 14.55 -14.30
CA TYR A 209 -3.82 13.66 -14.20
C TYR A 209 -3.65 12.61 -13.09
N PHE A 210 -2.54 11.87 -13.11
CA PHE A 210 -2.29 10.86 -12.08
C PHE A 210 -2.07 11.47 -10.68
N THR A 211 -1.47 12.64 -10.58
CA THR A 211 -1.32 13.34 -9.29
C THR A 211 -2.67 13.74 -8.72
N LEU A 212 -3.58 14.27 -9.54
CA LEU A 212 -4.94 14.64 -9.09
C LEU A 212 -5.73 13.41 -8.63
N ILE A 213 -5.66 12.28 -9.37
CA ILE A 213 -6.29 11.02 -8.96
C ILE A 213 -5.69 10.54 -7.64
N TRP A 214 -4.38 10.56 -7.48
CA TRP A 214 -3.72 10.16 -6.25
C TRP A 214 -4.20 10.97 -5.05
N LEU A 215 -4.22 12.30 -5.18
CA LEU A 215 -4.74 13.18 -4.13
C LEU A 215 -6.22 12.92 -3.83
N ALA A 216 -7.04 12.70 -4.86
CA ALA A 216 -8.45 12.36 -4.68
C ALA A 216 -8.61 11.05 -3.89
N PHE A 217 -7.83 10.01 -4.20
CA PHE A 217 -7.84 8.74 -3.49
C PHE A 217 -7.35 8.83 -2.04
N MET A 218 -6.53 9.83 -1.72
CA MET A 218 -6.13 10.09 -0.34
C MET A 218 -7.19 10.89 0.43
N VAL A 219 -7.75 11.92 -0.19
CA VAL A 219 -8.58 12.90 0.52
C VAL A 219 -10.04 12.45 0.65
N LEU A 220 -10.66 11.98 -0.45
CA LEU A 220 -12.10 11.65 -0.44
C LEU A 220 -12.48 10.56 0.58
N PRO A 221 -11.73 9.45 0.70
CA PRO A 221 -12.05 8.42 1.70
C PRO A 221 -11.89 8.94 3.13
N LEU A 222 -10.88 9.77 3.39
CA LEU A 222 -10.67 10.37 4.73
C LEU A 222 -11.79 11.33 5.11
N VAL A 223 -12.28 12.14 4.16
CA VAL A 223 -13.46 12.99 4.38
C VAL A 223 -14.71 12.15 4.64
N THR A 224 -14.86 11.02 3.94
CA THR A 224 -15.98 10.09 4.17
C THR A 224 -15.88 9.49 5.57
N LEU A 225 -14.69 9.07 5.99
CA LEU A 225 -14.47 8.51 7.32
C LEU A 225 -14.76 9.55 8.43
N TYR A 226 -14.27 10.78 8.26
CA TYR A 226 -14.53 11.87 9.20
C TYR A 226 -16.02 12.16 9.42
N LYS A 227 -16.87 11.97 8.40
CA LYS A 227 -18.31 12.21 8.51
C LYS A 227 -19.07 11.14 9.29
N ILE A 228 -18.47 9.97 9.50
CA ILE A 228 -19.10 8.85 10.22
C ILE A 228 -18.49 8.60 11.61
N THR A 229 -17.39 9.29 11.93
CA THR A 229 -16.78 9.32 13.28
C THR A 229 -17.37 10.46 14.11
#